data_909034c5b3a93b8a2ee7d9c8b3243647
#
_entry.id   909034c5b3a93b8a2ee7d9c8b3243647
#
_cell.length_a   1.000
_cell.length_b   1.000
_cell.length_c   1.000
_cell.angle_alpha   90.00
_cell.angle_beta   90.00
_cell.angle_gamma   90.00
#
_symmetry.space_group_name_H-M   'P 1'
#
loop_
_entity.id
_entity.type
_entity.pdbx_description
1 polymer ?
#
loop_
_entity_poly.entity_id
_entity_poly.type
_entity_poly.pdbx_seq_one_letter_code
_entity_poly.pdbx_strand_id
1 'polypeptide(L)'
;MVGDYTKIDMLVHIAHGVKIGRACMIVANSGIGGRTTIGNVCWVGFGSTIKNGIQIGDNARVNMGAVVTKSVGNGESVTGNFAIDHTKFINNLKKICL
;
A
#
# COMPACT_ATOMS: atom_id res chain seq x y z
N MET A 1 -1.05 -0.96 -16.08
CA MET A 1 -1.92 -2.14 -16.28
C MET A 1 -2.63 -2.50 -14.98
N VAL A 2 -3.90 -2.74 -15.04
CA VAL A 2 -4.72 -3.08 -13.87
C VAL A 2 -5.40 -4.42 -14.14
N GLY A 3 -5.27 -5.36 -13.21
CA GLY A 3 -5.86 -6.70 -13.35
C GLY A 3 -7.36 -6.74 -13.12
N ASP A 4 -7.95 -7.92 -13.39
CA ASP A 4 -9.39 -8.12 -13.29
C ASP A 4 -9.88 -7.97 -11.84
N TYR A 5 -11.11 -7.48 -11.67
CA TYR A 5 -11.77 -7.31 -10.38
C TYR A 5 -11.09 -6.33 -9.42
N THR A 6 -10.05 -5.62 -9.87
CA THR A 6 -9.44 -4.56 -9.07
C THR A 6 -10.32 -3.32 -9.12
N LYS A 7 -10.53 -2.72 -7.95
CA LYS A 7 -11.32 -1.49 -7.82
C LYS A 7 -10.41 -0.35 -7.41
N ILE A 8 -10.52 0.74 -8.12
CA ILE A 8 -9.75 1.97 -7.86
C ILE A 8 -10.76 3.06 -7.56
N ASP A 9 -10.70 3.59 -6.35
CA ASP A 9 -11.64 4.59 -5.86
C ASP A 9 -11.27 6.00 -6.36
N MET A 10 -11.99 7.00 -5.87
CA MET A 10 -11.83 8.39 -6.30
C MET A 10 -10.48 8.98 -5.94
N LEU A 11 -9.99 9.88 -6.77
CA LEU A 11 -8.79 10.68 -6.50
C LEU A 11 -7.54 9.84 -6.23
N VAL A 12 -7.46 8.67 -6.84
CA VAL A 12 -6.26 7.84 -6.78
C VAL A 12 -5.32 8.27 -7.89
N HIS A 13 -4.07 8.57 -7.53
CA HIS A 13 -3.02 8.86 -8.50
C HIS A 13 -2.25 7.59 -8.80
N ILE A 14 -2.23 7.19 -10.05
CA ILE A 14 -1.44 6.04 -10.53
C ILE A 14 -0.44 6.58 -11.53
N ALA A 15 0.83 6.55 -11.16
CA ALA A 15 1.88 7.09 -12.00
C ALA A 15 2.24 6.15 -13.16
N HIS A 16 3.13 6.59 -14.01
CA HIS A 16 3.54 5.87 -15.20
C HIS A 16 4.17 4.51 -14.86
N GLY A 17 3.81 3.49 -15.62
CA GLY A 17 4.44 2.17 -15.50
C GLY A 17 4.01 1.34 -14.30
N VAL A 18 2.97 1.75 -13.58
CA VAL A 18 2.43 0.97 -12.46
C VAL A 18 1.70 -0.26 -12.97
N LYS A 19 1.92 -1.39 -12.30
CA LYS A 19 1.20 -2.63 -12.55
C LYS A 19 0.46 -3.02 -11.30
N ILE A 20 -0.84 -3.27 -11.42
CA ILE A 20 -1.70 -3.68 -10.30
C ILE A 20 -2.32 -5.02 -10.66
N GLY A 21 -2.21 -5.99 -9.76
CA GLY A 21 -2.74 -7.32 -9.96
C GLY A 21 -4.27 -7.35 -9.91
N ARG A 22 -4.82 -8.55 -9.77
CA ARG A 22 -6.26 -8.78 -9.76
C ARG A 22 -6.83 -8.68 -8.35
N ALA A 23 -8.12 -8.38 -8.27
CA ALA A 23 -8.89 -8.38 -7.02
C ALA A 23 -8.30 -7.48 -5.92
N CYS A 24 -7.65 -6.39 -6.32
CA CYS A 24 -7.14 -5.39 -5.38
C CYS A 24 -8.17 -4.33 -5.08
N MET A 25 -8.02 -3.66 -3.94
CA MET A 25 -8.79 -2.47 -3.61
C MET A 25 -7.84 -1.32 -3.36
N ILE A 26 -7.90 -0.29 -4.18
CA ILE A 26 -7.11 0.93 -4.02
C ILE A 26 -8.08 2.01 -3.52
N VAL A 27 -7.99 2.31 -2.24
CA VAL A 27 -8.95 3.23 -1.60
C VAL A 27 -8.62 4.68 -1.95
N ALA A 28 -9.61 5.54 -1.82
CA ALA A 28 -9.55 6.94 -2.25
C ALA A 28 -8.32 7.69 -1.74
N ASN A 29 -7.87 8.66 -2.52
CA ASN A 29 -6.77 9.57 -2.20
C ASN A 29 -5.40 8.89 -2.07
N SER A 30 -5.26 7.67 -2.54
CA SER A 30 -3.96 6.99 -2.54
C SER A 30 -3.09 7.47 -3.71
N GLY A 31 -1.79 7.50 -3.49
CA GLY A 31 -0.82 7.82 -4.54
C GLY A 31 0.15 6.66 -4.74
N ILE A 32 0.27 6.18 -5.97
CA ILE A 32 1.17 5.08 -6.30
C ILE A 32 2.26 5.59 -7.22
N GLY A 33 3.48 5.57 -6.73
CA GLY A 33 4.65 6.04 -7.48
C GLY A 33 4.94 5.21 -8.72
N GLY A 34 5.61 5.82 -9.68
CA GLY A 34 5.88 5.20 -10.98
C GLY A 34 6.63 3.89 -10.89
N ARG A 35 6.30 2.98 -11.77
CA ARG A 35 6.93 1.65 -11.91
C ARG A 35 6.83 0.76 -10.67
N THR A 36 5.90 1.07 -9.79
CA THR A 36 5.56 0.20 -8.66
C THR A 36 4.72 -0.97 -9.16
N THR A 37 4.96 -2.15 -8.62
CA THR A 37 4.16 -3.34 -8.90
C THR A 37 3.39 -3.73 -7.65
N ILE A 38 2.08 -3.87 -7.79
CA ILE A 38 1.19 -4.32 -6.72
C ILE A 38 0.67 -5.70 -7.10
N GLY A 39 0.85 -6.68 -6.22
CA GLY A 39 0.43 -8.06 -6.47
C GLY A 39 -1.09 -8.23 -6.46
N ASN A 40 -1.52 -9.48 -6.30
CA ASN A 40 -2.93 -9.82 -6.31
C ASN A 40 -3.55 -9.71 -4.92
N VAL A 41 -4.83 -9.38 -4.85
CA VAL A 41 -5.63 -9.36 -3.62
C VAL A 41 -5.03 -8.42 -2.55
N CYS A 42 -4.49 -7.28 -3.00
CA CYS A 42 -3.93 -6.29 -2.10
C CYS A 42 -4.97 -5.27 -1.68
N TRP A 43 -4.77 -4.71 -0.51
CA TRP A 43 -5.56 -3.59 -0.01
C TRP A 43 -4.64 -2.40 0.19
N VAL A 44 -4.90 -1.29 -0.50
CA VAL A 44 -4.17 -0.03 -0.30
C VAL A 44 -5.13 0.96 0.34
N GLY A 45 -4.90 1.26 1.60
CA GLY A 45 -5.80 2.04 2.42
C GLY A 45 -5.89 3.50 2.02
N PHE A 46 -6.92 4.17 2.52
CA PHE A 46 -7.21 5.57 2.23
C PHE A 46 -5.99 6.46 2.50
N GLY A 47 -5.69 7.32 1.55
CA GLY A 47 -4.64 8.34 1.73
C GLY A 47 -3.22 7.80 1.81
N SER A 48 -2.99 6.56 1.40
CA SER A 48 -1.64 5.98 1.43
C SER A 48 -0.77 6.55 0.32
N THR A 49 0.53 6.61 0.58
CA THR A 49 1.51 7.03 -0.41
C THR A 49 2.54 5.92 -0.60
N ILE A 50 2.70 5.46 -1.82
CA ILE A 50 3.63 4.38 -2.14
C ILE A 50 4.75 4.93 -3.00
N LYS A 51 5.98 4.76 -2.54
CA LYS A 51 7.17 5.21 -3.26
C LYS A 51 7.26 4.52 -4.62
N ASN A 52 7.85 5.22 -5.57
CA ASN A 52 8.09 4.66 -6.90
C ASN A 52 9.07 3.48 -6.87
N GLY A 53 8.92 2.56 -7.79
CA GLY A 53 9.88 1.47 -8.05
C GLY A 53 9.92 0.37 -7.01
N ILE A 54 8.90 0.23 -6.16
CA ILE A 54 8.88 -0.84 -5.16
C ILE A 54 7.88 -1.92 -5.54
N GLN A 55 7.90 -3.01 -4.77
CA GLN A 55 6.99 -4.13 -4.98
C GLN A 55 6.13 -4.36 -3.75
N ILE A 56 4.83 -4.48 -3.98
CA ILE A 56 3.86 -4.84 -2.95
C ILE A 56 3.43 -6.27 -3.26
N GLY A 57 3.71 -7.20 -2.35
CA GLY A 57 3.45 -8.61 -2.56
C GLY A 57 1.97 -8.97 -2.56
N ASP A 58 1.67 -10.21 -2.90
CA ASP A 58 0.29 -10.70 -2.91
C ASP A 58 -0.31 -10.71 -1.51
N ASN A 59 -1.59 -10.41 -1.40
CA ASN A 59 -2.33 -10.39 -0.13
C ASN A 59 -1.75 -9.40 0.88
N ALA A 60 -0.95 -8.44 0.43
CA ALA A 60 -0.40 -7.41 1.30
C ALA A 60 -1.45 -6.35 1.64
N ARG A 61 -1.27 -5.72 2.78
CA ARG A 61 -2.17 -4.68 3.23
C ARG A 61 -1.39 -3.44 3.61
N VAL A 62 -1.72 -2.34 2.96
CA VAL A 62 -1.18 -1.01 3.30
C VAL A 62 -2.28 -0.29 4.07
N ASN A 63 -2.07 -0.04 5.34
CA ASN A 63 -3.09 0.59 6.18
C ASN A 63 -3.22 2.08 5.86
N MET A 64 -4.38 2.66 6.18
CA MET A 64 -4.68 4.03 5.77
C MET A 64 -3.61 5.02 6.25
N GLY A 65 -3.30 5.97 5.40
CA GLY A 65 -2.34 7.02 5.70
C GLY A 65 -0.88 6.59 5.75
N ALA A 66 -0.58 5.34 5.38
CA ALA A 66 0.81 4.85 5.41
C ALA A 66 1.65 5.50 4.31
N VAL A 67 2.92 5.72 4.63
CA VAL A 67 3.92 6.17 3.65
C VAL A 67 4.91 5.03 3.45
N VAL A 68 4.74 4.30 2.35
CA VAL A 68 5.48 3.07 2.07
C VAL A 68 6.73 3.42 1.27
N THR A 69 7.88 3.18 1.86
CA THR A 69 9.18 3.51 1.24
C THR A 69 10.02 2.29 0.89
N LYS A 70 9.57 1.12 1.32
CA LYS A 70 10.25 -0.17 1.05
C LYS A 70 9.25 -1.17 0.54
N SER A 71 9.73 -2.14 -0.22
CA SER A 71 8.87 -3.22 -0.70
C SER A 71 8.20 -3.96 0.44
N VAL A 72 7.00 -4.44 0.18
CA VAL A 72 6.17 -5.15 1.16
C VAL A 72 6.04 -6.60 0.68
N GLY A 73 6.33 -7.55 1.57
CA GLY A 73 6.28 -8.97 1.22
C GLY A 73 4.86 -9.50 1.17
N ASN A 74 4.71 -10.71 0.65
CA ASN A 74 3.42 -11.37 0.54
C ASN A 74 2.77 -11.50 1.93
N GLY A 75 1.51 -11.14 2.03
CA GLY A 75 0.73 -11.26 3.25
C GLY A 75 1.11 -10.29 4.36
N GLU A 76 2.06 -9.39 4.13
CA GLU A 76 2.46 -8.42 5.15
C GLU A 76 1.48 -7.25 5.24
N SER A 77 1.34 -6.72 6.46
CA SER A 77 0.56 -5.52 6.73
C SER A 77 1.50 -4.43 7.25
N VAL A 78 1.45 -3.25 6.64
CA VAL A 78 2.35 -2.13 7.02
C VAL A 78 1.55 -0.89 7.40
N THR A 79 2.09 -0.10 8.30
CA THR A 79 1.40 1.07 8.87
C THR A 79 2.42 2.17 9.16
N GLY A 80 1.98 3.40 9.02
CA GLY A 80 2.71 4.56 9.52
C GLY A 80 3.52 5.30 8.49
N ASN A 81 4.19 6.32 8.96
CA ASN A 81 5.08 7.18 8.18
C ASN A 81 6.46 7.21 8.84
N PHE A 82 7.48 6.59 8.34
CA PHE A 82 7.44 5.63 7.21
C PHE A 82 6.83 4.31 7.66
N ALA A 83 6.17 3.60 6.74
CA ALA A 83 5.45 2.39 7.07
C ALA A 83 6.39 1.26 7.49
N ILE A 84 6.04 0.64 8.61
CA ILE A 84 6.71 -0.54 9.15
C ILE A 84 5.66 -1.60 9.42
N ASP A 85 6.10 -2.79 9.80
CA ASP A 85 5.17 -3.84 10.21
C ASP A 85 4.18 -3.31 11.24
N HIS A 86 2.91 -3.64 11.05
CA HIS A 86 1.83 -3.09 11.87
C HIS A 86 2.01 -3.37 13.37
N THR A 87 2.41 -4.60 13.71
CA THR A 87 2.61 -4.98 15.11
C THR A 87 3.72 -4.16 15.75
N LYS A 88 4.80 -3.95 15.02
CA LYS A 88 5.90 -3.10 15.50
C LYS A 88 5.45 -1.66 15.69
N PHE A 89 4.64 -1.15 14.78
CA PHE A 89 4.11 0.21 14.87
C PHE A 89 3.27 0.37 16.15
N ILE A 90 2.35 -0.55 16.41
CA ILE A 90 1.49 -0.50 17.59
C ILE A 90 2.31 -0.58 18.87
N ASN A 91 3.30 -1.47 18.92
CA ASN A 91 4.17 -1.58 20.09
C ASN A 91 4.96 -0.31 20.35
N ASN A 92 5.49 0.32 19.29
CA ASN A 92 6.21 1.59 19.41
C ASN A 92 5.30 2.70 19.88
N LEU A 93 4.10 2.75 19.36
CA LEU A 93 3.09 3.75 19.74
C LEU A 93 2.75 3.65 21.22
N LYS A 94 2.58 2.43 21.73
CA LYS A 94 2.32 2.20 23.16
C LYS A 94 3.45 2.71 24.03
N LYS A 95 4.69 2.55 23.60
CA LYS A 95 5.86 3.03 24.37
C LYS A 95 5.92 4.55 24.41
N ILE A 96 5.47 5.23 23.37
CA ILE A 96 5.59 6.68 23.23
C ILE A 96 4.38 7.42 23.79
N CYS A 97 3.18 6.92 23.49
CA CYS A 97 1.93 7.63 23.73
C CYS A 97 1.15 7.11 24.95
N LEU A 98 1.51 5.97 25.45
CA LEU A 98 0.80 5.34 26.57
C LEU A 98 1.79 4.99 27.68
#